data_d3a6f71d9171c9add3ff2db0a024765e
#
_entry.id   d3a6f71d9171c9add3ff2db0a024765e
#
_cell.length_a   1.000
_cell.length_b   1.000
_cell.length_c   1.000
_cell.angle_alpha   90.00
_cell.angle_beta   90.00
_cell.angle_gamma   90.00
#
_symmetry.space_group_name_H-M   'P 1'
#
loop_
_entity.id
_entity.type
_entity.pdbx_description
1 polymer ?
#
loop_
_entity_poly.entity_id
_entity_poly.type
_entity_poly.pdbx_seq_one_letter_code
_entity_poly.pdbx_strand_id
1 'polypeptide(L)'
;PTADPRQKRLAVRTEDHPLDYGDFEGTIPKGEYGGGTVMLWDEGTWLPKGDPDAGLTVGNLKVVLQGHRMRGAWALVRMKPRKGEKRENWLLIKERDALASDEPDGLTATQKVSVRTGRTMNEIARGAKFKPAATKKRDGKRPPFRKVQLATLAETAPEGDDWIHETKFDGYRCLASLGKGGTRLFTRSGNDWTNKFAALDGAFDTLPCASALIDGEVMAARISGSAFSSLQDALNIGGPLVFYAFDLLSLDGADLAKLPQTARREALTKLMAGMPEGGTLRMSQHVQGHGPEVFAAACEAGAEGMDLVIEAV
;
A
#
# COMPACT_ATOMS: atom_id res chain seq x y z
N PRO A 1 14.04 -11.36 -3.85
CA PRO A 1 12.92 -12.07 -4.51
C PRO A 1 12.82 -11.72 -5.99
N THR A 2 12.16 -12.56 -6.76
CA THR A 2 11.87 -12.37 -8.19
C THR A 2 10.46 -12.89 -8.47
N ALA A 3 9.72 -12.24 -9.35
CA ALA A 3 8.40 -12.67 -9.79
C ALA A 3 8.45 -13.77 -10.88
N ASP A 4 9.66 -14.22 -11.28
CA ASP A 4 9.84 -15.30 -12.25
C ASP A 4 9.71 -16.67 -11.57
N PRO A 5 8.69 -17.48 -11.90
CA PRO A 5 8.48 -18.81 -11.29
C PRO A 5 9.58 -19.82 -11.59
N ARG A 6 10.41 -19.59 -12.59
CA ARG A 6 11.55 -20.46 -12.94
C ARG A 6 12.73 -20.28 -12.01
N GLN A 7 12.79 -19.16 -11.32
CA GLN A 7 13.89 -18.82 -10.42
C GLN A 7 13.53 -19.14 -8.97
N LYS A 8 14.48 -19.71 -8.25
CA LYS A 8 14.40 -20.02 -6.83
C LYS A 8 15.37 -19.14 -6.08
N ARG A 9 14.95 -18.55 -4.96
CA ARG A 9 15.80 -17.71 -4.11
C ARG A 9 15.98 -18.36 -2.76
N LEU A 10 17.20 -18.34 -2.23
CA LEU A 10 17.49 -18.82 -0.89
C LEU A 10 16.81 -17.93 0.13
N ALA A 11 16.07 -18.54 1.04
CA ALA A 11 15.54 -17.95 2.26
C ALA A 11 16.07 -18.73 3.46
N VAL A 12 16.69 -18.04 4.39
CA VAL A 12 17.29 -18.67 5.59
C VAL A 12 16.42 -18.31 6.77
N ARG A 13 15.96 -19.33 7.52
CA ARG A 13 15.23 -19.08 8.77
C ARG A 13 16.16 -18.44 9.78
N THR A 14 15.70 -17.34 10.36
CA THR A 14 16.32 -16.63 11.48
C THR A 14 15.55 -16.93 12.77
N GLU A 15 16.00 -16.40 13.88
CA GLU A 15 15.27 -16.41 15.15
C GLU A 15 13.99 -15.57 15.06
N ASP A 16 13.06 -15.84 15.96
CA ASP A 16 11.82 -15.08 16.09
C ASP A 16 12.14 -13.67 16.63
N HIS A 17 11.51 -12.67 16.04
CA HIS A 17 11.66 -11.26 16.42
C HIS A 17 10.36 -10.73 17.03
N PRO A 18 10.44 -9.76 17.95
CA PRO A 18 9.25 -9.02 18.39
C PRO A 18 8.52 -8.38 17.21
N LEU A 19 7.19 -8.33 17.25
CA LEU A 19 6.38 -7.76 16.17
C LEU A 19 6.75 -6.28 15.89
N ASP A 20 7.13 -5.53 16.93
CA ASP A 20 7.55 -4.13 16.80
C ASP A 20 8.82 -3.95 15.96
N TYR A 21 9.64 -5.02 15.80
CA TYR A 21 10.80 -4.98 14.91
C TYR A 21 10.40 -4.80 13.45
N GLY A 22 9.19 -5.21 13.07
CA GLY A 22 8.63 -4.99 11.73
C GLY A 22 8.47 -3.50 11.37
N ASP A 23 8.49 -2.60 12.34
CA ASP A 23 8.43 -1.14 12.12
C ASP A 23 9.79 -0.45 12.17
N PHE A 24 10.83 -1.20 12.49
CA PHE A 24 12.16 -0.62 12.66
C PHE A 24 12.83 -0.36 11.31
N GLU A 25 13.22 0.89 11.09
CA GLU A 25 14.09 1.31 9.99
C GLU A 25 15.19 2.21 10.53
N GLY A 26 16.44 1.78 10.42
CA GLY A 26 17.57 2.49 11.02
C GLY A 26 18.85 1.69 10.96
N THR A 27 19.85 2.13 11.72
CA THR A 27 21.14 1.43 11.85
C THR A 27 21.32 0.91 13.25
N ILE A 28 21.51 -0.40 13.35
CA ILE A 28 21.91 -1.09 14.58
C ILE A 28 23.43 -0.94 14.70
N PRO A 29 23.97 -0.49 15.85
CA PRO A 29 25.40 -0.29 16.02
C PRO A 29 26.24 -1.52 15.69
N LYS A 30 27.43 -1.27 15.14
CA LYS A 30 28.37 -2.36 14.83
C LYS A 30 28.87 -3.00 16.13
N GLY A 31 28.72 -4.31 16.23
CA GLY A 31 29.07 -5.08 17.43
C GLY A 31 27.87 -5.51 18.28
N GLU A 32 26.71 -4.93 18.06
CA GLU A 32 25.46 -5.44 18.61
C GLU A 32 24.89 -6.56 17.74
N TYR A 33 24.01 -7.38 18.35
CA TYR A 33 23.32 -8.45 17.62
C TYR A 33 22.50 -7.87 16.48
N GLY A 34 22.66 -8.44 15.26
CA GLY A 34 22.01 -7.91 14.06
C GLY A 34 22.59 -6.59 13.53
N GLY A 35 23.80 -6.18 13.99
CA GLY A 35 24.45 -4.93 13.61
C GLY A 35 24.48 -4.70 12.10
N GLY A 36 23.95 -3.55 11.65
CA GLY A 36 23.83 -3.18 10.25
C GLY A 36 22.69 -2.21 10.00
N THR A 37 22.48 -1.81 8.74
CA THR A 37 21.38 -0.93 8.37
C THR A 37 20.17 -1.76 7.95
N VAL A 38 19.02 -1.46 8.54
CA VAL A 38 17.73 -2.10 8.27
C VAL A 38 16.86 -1.14 7.46
N MET A 39 16.28 -1.64 6.37
CA MET A 39 15.35 -0.93 5.52
C MET A 39 14.05 -1.74 5.39
N LEU A 40 12.91 -1.11 5.57
CA LEU A 40 11.62 -1.70 5.30
C LEU A 40 11.43 -1.77 3.78
N TRP A 41 11.84 -2.91 3.20
CA TRP A 41 11.87 -3.09 1.76
C TRP A 41 10.51 -3.43 1.17
N ASP A 42 9.67 -4.17 1.91
CA ASP A 42 8.29 -4.48 1.56
C ASP A 42 7.45 -4.63 2.82
N GLU A 43 6.17 -4.32 2.75
CA GLU A 43 5.18 -4.58 3.80
C GLU A 43 3.83 -4.91 3.18
N GLY A 44 2.97 -5.60 3.95
CA GLY A 44 1.64 -5.99 3.51
C GLY A 44 1.08 -7.12 4.36
N THR A 45 0.05 -7.76 3.85
CA THR A 45 -0.57 -8.93 4.47
C THR A 45 -0.22 -10.21 3.72
N TRP A 46 -0.42 -11.34 4.37
CA TRP A 46 -0.28 -12.65 3.76
C TRP A 46 -1.45 -13.55 4.15
N LEU A 47 -1.84 -14.41 3.23
CA LEU A 47 -2.90 -15.39 3.43
C LEU A 47 -2.30 -16.78 3.21
N PRO A 48 -2.36 -17.70 4.19
CA PRO A 48 -1.89 -19.05 3.99
C PRO A 48 -2.82 -19.80 3.02
N LYS A 49 -2.23 -20.63 2.15
CA LYS A 49 -2.96 -21.61 1.37
C LYS A 49 -2.97 -22.93 2.16
N GLY A 50 -3.99 -23.15 2.97
CA GLY A 50 -4.10 -24.26 3.91
C GLY A 50 -3.57 -23.92 5.30
N ASP A 51 -3.33 -24.95 6.12
CA ASP A 51 -2.82 -24.80 7.47
C ASP A 51 -1.33 -24.39 7.46
N PRO A 52 -0.96 -23.22 7.96
CA PRO A 52 0.40 -22.73 7.93
C PRO A 52 1.34 -23.54 8.84
N ASP A 53 0.87 -24.02 9.99
CA ASP A 53 1.69 -24.80 10.93
C ASP A 53 2.00 -26.19 10.36
N ALA A 54 1.02 -26.83 9.72
CA ALA A 54 1.23 -28.06 8.97
C ALA A 54 2.21 -27.82 7.80
N GLY A 55 2.08 -26.71 7.07
CA GLY A 55 2.96 -26.33 5.99
C GLY A 55 4.41 -26.14 6.44
N LEU A 56 4.64 -25.47 7.57
CA LEU A 56 5.94 -25.29 8.18
C LEU A 56 6.53 -26.65 8.64
N THR A 57 5.72 -27.50 9.26
CA THR A 57 6.14 -28.83 9.73
C THR A 57 6.58 -29.71 8.58
N VAL A 58 5.80 -29.78 7.51
CA VAL A 58 6.11 -30.57 6.30
C VAL A 58 7.26 -29.95 5.49
N GLY A 59 7.51 -28.66 5.65
CA GLY A 59 8.52 -27.91 4.89
C GLY A 59 8.03 -27.46 3.51
N ASN A 60 6.75 -27.19 3.36
CA ASN A 60 6.12 -26.65 2.15
C ASN A 60 5.00 -25.70 2.55
N LEU A 61 5.36 -24.45 2.81
CA LEU A 61 4.39 -23.40 3.15
C LEU A 61 4.03 -22.63 1.89
N LYS A 62 2.76 -22.60 1.56
CA LYS A 62 2.21 -21.82 0.45
C LYS A 62 1.40 -20.65 0.98
N VAL A 63 1.60 -19.48 0.36
CA VAL A 63 0.98 -18.23 0.80
C VAL A 63 0.57 -17.37 -0.40
N VAL A 64 -0.43 -16.53 -0.23
CA VAL A 64 -0.68 -15.39 -1.11
C VAL A 64 -0.18 -14.16 -0.40
N LEU A 65 0.76 -13.45 -1.00
CA LEU A 65 1.29 -12.19 -0.51
C LEU A 65 0.54 -11.01 -1.12
N GLN A 66 0.16 -10.07 -0.29
CA GLN A 66 -0.46 -8.80 -0.64
C GLN A 66 0.46 -7.65 -0.19
N GLY A 67 1.73 -7.74 -0.58
CA GLY A 67 2.73 -6.70 -0.33
C GLY A 67 2.66 -5.59 -1.38
N HIS A 68 3.39 -4.53 -1.14
CA HIS A 68 3.56 -3.47 -2.15
C HIS A 68 4.34 -3.97 -3.37
N ARG A 69 5.33 -4.84 -3.15
CA ARG A 69 6.24 -5.36 -4.18
C ARG A 69 6.08 -6.84 -4.42
N MET A 70 5.94 -7.62 -3.35
CA MET A 70 5.71 -9.06 -3.43
C MET A 70 4.22 -9.36 -3.40
N ARG A 71 3.69 -9.82 -4.53
CA ARG A 71 2.25 -10.07 -4.70
C ARG A 71 1.98 -11.45 -5.27
N GLY A 72 0.74 -11.91 -5.03
CA GLY A 72 0.24 -13.19 -5.53
C GLY A 72 0.80 -14.39 -4.80
N ALA A 73 0.74 -15.55 -5.42
CA ALA A 73 1.05 -16.83 -4.80
C ALA A 73 2.56 -17.12 -4.75
N TRP A 74 3.01 -17.54 -3.58
CA TRP A 74 4.40 -17.88 -3.29
C TRP A 74 4.49 -19.17 -2.51
N ALA A 75 5.60 -19.87 -2.65
CA ALA A 75 5.91 -21.07 -1.88
C ALA A 75 7.27 -20.94 -1.18
N LEU A 76 7.32 -21.35 0.08
CA LEU A 76 8.55 -21.61 0.83
C LEU A 76 8.74 -23.12 0.94
N VAL A 77 9.81 -23.64 0.35
CA VAL A 77 10.11 -25.07 0.31
C VAL A 77 11.41 -25.32 1.06
N ARG A 78 11.33 -26.12 2.14
CA ARG A 78 12.50 -26.43 2.98
C ARG A 78 13.48 -27.34 2.25
N MET A 79 14.73 -26.95 2.29
CA MET A 79 15.82 -27.74 1.72
C MET A 79 16.26 -28.86 2.67
N LYS A 80 16.73 -29.96 2.13
CA LYS A 80 17.37 -31.01 2.95
C LYS A 80 18.66 -30.42 3.55
N PRO A 81 18.87 -30.55 4.86
CA PRO A 81 20.09 -30.04 5.50
C PRO A 81 21.32 -30.75 4.96
N ARG A 82 22.39 -30.00 4.74
CA ARG A 82 23.71 -30.59 4.41
C ARG A 82 24.46 -30.97 5.68
N LYS A 83 25.37 -31.93 5.58
CA LYS A 83 26.20 -32.38 6.75
C LYS A 83 26.95 -31.18 7.34
N GLY A 84 26.71 -30.89 8.63
CA GLY A 84 27.32 -29.76 9.34
C GLY A 84 26.58 -28.41 9.20
N GLU A 85 25.49 -28.35 8.47
CA GLU A 85 24.69 -27.14 8.35
C GLU A 85 23.83 -26.93 9.60
N LYS A 86 23.98 -25.74 10.23
CA LYS A 86 23.28 -25.38 11.47
C LYS A 86 22.02 -24.56 11.21
N ARG A 87 21.85 -24.02 10.00
CA ARG A 87 20.72 -23.13 9.62
C ARG A 87 19.70 -23.88 8.80
N GLU A 88 18.45 -23.58 9.02
CA GLU A 88 17.35 -24.11 8.23
C GLU A 88 17.17 -23.27 6.96
N ASN A 89 17.46 -23.87 5.83
CA ASN A 89 17.42 -23.22 4.53
C ASN A 89 16.12 -23.59 3.77
N TRP A 90 15.53 -22.59 3.16
CA TRP A 90 14.34 -22.70 2.34
C TRP A 90 14.55 -22.09 0.96
N LEU A 91 13.72 -22.48 0.02
CA LEU A 91 13.62 -21.84 -1.29
C LEU A 91 12.34 -21.01 -1.33
N LEU A 92 12.48 -19.72 -1.61
CA LEU A 92 11.35 -18.83 -1.94
C LEU A 92 11.12 -18.89 -3.43
N ILE A 93 9.91 -19.25 -3.83
CA ILE A 93 9.54 -19.53 -5.24
C ILE A 93 8.23 -18.78 -5.52
N LYS A 94 8.17 -17.99 -6.59
CA LYS A 94 6.91 -17.46 -7.11
C LYS A 94 6.12 -18.59 -7.76
N GLU A 95 4.85 -18.77 -7.38
CA GLU A 95 3.95 -19.67 -8.10
C GLU A 95 3.49 -19.04 -9.42
N ARG A 96 3.05 -19.86 -10.38
CA ARG A 96 2.48 -19.38 -11.63
C ARG A 96 1.06 -18.87 -11.40
N ASP A 97 0.89 -17.56 -11.50
CA ASP A 97 -0.39 -16.86 -11.42
C ASP A 97 -0.36 -15.62 -12.34
N ALA A 98 -1.42 -14.84 -12.36
CA ALA A 98 -1.53 -13.63 -13.18
C ALA A 98 -0.48 -12.55 -12.85
N LEU A 99 0.19 -12.65 -11.69
CA LEU A 99 1.22 -11.70 -11.22
C LEU A 99 2.64 -12.26 -11.39
N ALA A 100 2.78 -13.40 -12.04
CA ALA A 100 4.09 -13.93 -12.41
C ALA A 100 4.68 -13.15 -13.58
N SER A 101 6.00 -12.92 -13.55
CA SER A 101 6.72 -12.19 -14.58
C SER A 101 7.93 -13.01 -15.05
N ASP A 102 8.22 -12.95 -16.32
CA ASP A 102 9.42 -13.57 -16.92
C ASP A 102 10.66 -12.68 -16.86
N GLU A 103 10.57 -11.51 -16.23
CA GLU A 103 11.69 -10.58 -16.12
C GLU A 103 12.84 -11.19 -15.29
N PRO A 104 14.06 -11.26 -15.85
CA PRO A 104 15.19 -11.93 -15.21
C PRO A 104 15.71 -11.18 -13.98
N ASP A 105 15.54 -9.87 -13.94
CA ASP A 105 16.02 -9.05 -12.83
C ASP A 105 15.05 -9.11 -11.66
N GLY A 106 15.55 -9.56 -10.52
CA GLY A 106 14.74 -9.65 -9.31
C GLY A 106 14.19 -8.30 -8.88
N LEU A 107 13.06 -8.29 -8.17
CA LEU A 107 12.41 -7.10 -7.64
C LEU A 107 13.39 -6.19 -6.86
N THR A 108 14.40 -6.77 -6.21
CA THR A 108 15.44 -6.03 -5.49
C THR A 108 16.43 -5.28 -6.39
N ALA A 109 16.51 -5.60 -7.68
CA ALA A 109 17.39 -4.89 -8.61
C ALA A 109 16.85 -3.51 -8.96
N THR A 110 15.52 -3.38 -9.07
CA THR A 110 14.82 -2.15 -9.44
C THR A 110 14.33 -1.39 -8.20
N GLN A 111 13.85 -2.09 -7.17
CA GLN A 111 13.26 -1.53 -5.96
C GLN A 111 14.32 -1.35 -4.86
N LYS A 112 14.97 -0.19 -4.82
CA LYS A 112 16.15 0.08 -3.95
C LYS A 112 15.88 1.03 -2.78
N VAL A 113 14.63 1.40 -2.56
CA VAL A 113 14.24 2.35 -1.53
C VAL A 113 13.27 1.70 -0.53
N SER A 114 13.15 2.27 0.67
CA SER A 114 12.14 1.87 1.65
C SER A 114 10.73 2.08 1.10
N VAL A 115 9.82 1.13 1.29
CA VAL A 115 8.40 1.29 0.95
C VAL A 115 7.72 2.34 1.82
N ARG A 116 8.22 2.54 3.04
CA ARG A 116 7.61 3.43 4.04
C ARG A 116 8.16 4.85 3.99
N THR A 117 9.47 5.01 3.79
CA THR A 117 10.13 6.32 3.86
C THR A 117 10.71 6.80 2.53
N GLY A 118 10.73 5.96 1.48
CA GLY A 118 11.34 6.28 0.18
C GLY A 118 12.86 6.45 0.22
N ARG A 119 13.51 6.24 1.38
CA ARG A 119 14.97 6.38 1.53
C ARG A 119 15.71 5.15 0.99
N THR A 120 16.87 5.41 0.41
CA THR A 120 17.82 4.36 0.07
C THR A 120 18.52 3.83 1.33
N MET A 121 19.12 2.63 1.25
CA MET A 121 19.92 2.05 2.33
C MET A 121 21.02 3.00 2.83
N ASN A 122 21.68 3.74 1.92
CA ASN A 122 22.73 4.69 2.27
C ASN A 122 22.18 5.92 3.00
N GLU A 123 21.00 6.40 2.65
CA GLU A 123 20.34 7.51 3.35
C GLU A 123 19.91 7.12 4.74
N ILE A 124 19.38 5.90 4.91
CA ILE A 124 19.04 5.35 6.23
C ILE A 124 20.30 5.22 7.08
N ALA A 125 21.39 4.66 6.53
CA ALA A 125 22.66 4.49 7.24
C ALA A 125 23.27 5.81 7.74
N ARG A 126 23.04 6.91 7.03
CA ARG A 126 23.51 8.25 7.41
C ARG A 126 22.54 9.00 8.32
N GLY A 127 21.41 8.39 8.70
CA GLY A 127 20.36 9.07 9.47
C GLY A 127 19.70 10.23 8.69
N ALA A 128 19.82 10.25 7.36
CA ALA A 128 19.23 11.30 6.55
C ALA A 128 17.71 11.28 6.66
N LYS A 129 17.11 12.46 6.82
CA LYS A 129 15.66 12.60 6.70
C LYS A 129 15.27 12.44 5.23
N PHE A 130 14.12 11.80 4.98
CA PHE A 130 13.55 11.78 3.64
C PHE A 130 13.42 13.21 3.10
N LYS A 131 13.97 13.45 1.90
CA LYS A 131 13.77 14.70 1.17
C LYS A 131 12.88 14.37 -0.01
N PRO A 132 11.59 14.74 0.02
CA PRO A 132 10.73 14.61 -1.16
C PRO A 132 11.32 15.43 -2.31
N ALA A 133 10.99 15.04 -3.55
CA ALA A 133 11.26 15.87 -4.73
C ALA A 133 10.72 17.28 -4.47
N ALA A 134 11.40 18.31 -5.01
CA ALA A 134 11.12 19.71 -4.73
C ALA A 134 9.62 20.00 -4.69
N THR A 135 9.12 20.33 -3.50
CA THR A 135 7.70 20.59 -3.29
C THR A 135 7.33 21.95 -3.90
N LYS A 136 6.27 21.98 -4.68
CA LYS A 136 5.69 23.22 -5.16
C LYS A 136 5.12 24.00 -3.96
N LYS A 137 5.36 25.30 -3.89
CA LYS A 137 4.84 26.12 -2.79
C LYS A 137 3.31 26.05 -2.75
N ARG A 138 2.75 25.76 -1.59
CA ARG A 138 1.30 25.71 -1.34
C ARG A 138 0.72 27.12 -1.20
N ASP A 139 0.67 27.88 -2.29
CA ASP A 139 0.14 29.24 -2.33
C ASP A 139 -1.16 29.36 -3.14
N GLY A 140 -1.60 28.30 -3.79
CA GLY A 140 -2.85 28.23 -4.51
C GLY A 140 -4.06 28.33 -3.58
N LYS A 141 -5.16 28.91 -4.09
CA LYS A 141 -6.44 28.95 -3.38
C LYS A 141 -6.89 27.54 -3.05
N ARG A 142 -7.14 27.24 -1.77
CA ARG A 142 -7.66 25.93 -1.36
C ARG A 142 -9.03 25.68 -1.98
N PRO A 143 -9.27 24.54 -2.66
CA PRO A 143 -10.58 24.19 -3.17
C PRO A 143 -11.60 24.04 -2.03
N PRO A 144 -12.84 24.49 -2.20
CA PRO A 144 -13.89 24.26 -1.21
C PRO A 144 -14.27 22.77 -1.17
N PHE A 145 -14.95 22.38 -0.09
CA PHE A 145 -15.64 21.09 -0.04
C PHE A 145 -16.61 20.94 -1.23
N ARG A 146 -16.65 19.75 -1.78
CA ARG A 146 -17.65 19.38 -2.80
C ARG A 146 -18.22 17.99 -2.45
N LYS A 147 -19.49 17.76 -2.79
CA LYS A 147 -20.09 16.44 -2.65
C LYS A 147 -19.39 15.44 -3.57
N VAL A 148 -19.08 14.29 -3.02
CA VAL A 148 -18.44 13.18 -3.75
C VAL A 148 -19.49 12.37 -4.51
N GLN A 149 -19.05 11.74 -5.59
CA GLN A 149 -19.84 10.75 -6.29
C GLN A 149 -19.98 9.50 -5.42
N LEU A 150 -21.14 8.89 -5.39
CA LEU A 150 -21.40 7.64 -4.68
C LEU A 150 -21.58 6.52 -5.70
N ALA A 151 -21.05 5.36 -5.37
CA ALA A 151 -21.28 4.15 -6.15
C ALA A 151 -22.72 3.69 -6.05
N THR A 152 -23.22 3.06 -7.10
CA THR A 152 -24.50 2.37 -7.12
C THR A 152 -24.23 0.87 -6.91
N LEU A 153 -25.03 0.22 -6.05
CA LEU A 153 -24.90 -1.21 -5.81
C LEU A 153 -25.24 -1.98 -7.11
N ALA A 154 -24.36 -2.87 -7.51
CA ALA A 154 -24.55 -3.82 -8.59
C ALA A 154 -24.52 -5.26 -8.05
N GLU A 155 -25.30 -6.15 -8.63
CA GLU A 155 -25.37 -7.56 -8.23
C GLU A 155 -24.21 -8.39 -8.80
N THR A 156 -23.64 -7.95 -9.91
CA THR A 156 -22.56 -8.63 -10.61
C THR A 156 -21.47 -7.65 -11.00
N ALA A 157 -20.22 -8.12 -10.98
CA ALA A 157 -19.10 -7.36 -11.50
C ALA A 157 -19.21 -7.31 -13.05
N PRO A 158 -19.15 -6.11 -13.67
CA PRO A 158 -19.20 -6.01 -15.13
C PRO A 158 -17.92 -6.55 -15.77
N GLU A 159 -18.09 -7.05 -16.98
CA GLU A 159 -16.99 -7.51 -17.84
C GLU A 159 -16.55 -6.41 -18.80
N GLY A 160 -15.32 -6.54 -19.31
CA GLY A 160 -14.76 -5.69 -20.36
C GLY A 160 -13.74 -4.66 -19.84
N ASP A 161 -12.88 -4.24 -20.75
CA ASP A 161 -11.74 -3.37 -20.47
C ASP A 161 -12.13 -1.89 -20.22
N ASP A 162 -13.41 -1.57 -20.40
CA ASP A 162 -13.96 -0.24 -20.11
C ASP A 162 -14.18 -0.01 -18.59
N TRP A 163 -13.86 -1.01 -17.78
CA TRP A 163 -14.10 -0.96 -16.35
C TRP A 163 -12.80 -1.06 -15.55
N ILE A 164 -12.69 -0.28 -14.48
CA ILE A 164 -11.64 -0.43 -13.48
C ILE A 164 -12.24 -0.92 -12.17
N HIS A 165 -11.57 -1.85 -11.54
CA HIS A 165 -11.98 -2.49 -10.29
C HIS A 165 -11.00 -2.11 -9.20
N GLU A 166 -11.51 -1.59 -8.08
CA GLU A 166 -10.72 -1.17 -6.92
C GLU A 166 -11.15 -1.96 -5.67
N THR A 167 -10.23 -2.13 -4.74
CA THR A 167 -10.57 -2.69 -3.43
C THR A 167 -11.43 -1.68 -2.67
N LYS A 168 -12.56 -2.15 -2.11
CA LYS A 168 -13.33 -1.36 -1.16
C LYS A 168 -12.57 -1.22 0.14
N PHE A 169 -12.31 0.01 0.54
CA PHE A 169 -11.78 0.30 1.86
C PHE A 169 -12.94 0.47 2.86
N ASP A 170 -12.81 -0.13 4.03
CA ASP A 170 -13.79 0.00 5.12
C ASP A 170 -13.24 0.97 6.18
N GLY A 171 -13.31 2.25 5.87
CA GLY A 171 -12.79 3.34 6.69
C GLY A 171 -13.72 4.55 6.77
N TYR A 172 -13.14 5.74 6.81
CA TYR A 172 -13.87 7.00 6.67
C TYR A 172 -13.52 7.69 5.36
N ARG A 173 -14.47 7.76 4.43
CA ARG A 173 -14.29 8.56 3.21
C ARG A 173 -14.01 10.01 3.55
N CYS A 174 -12.95 10.53 2.95
CA CYS A 174 -12.40 11.81 3.30
C CYS A 174 -11.91 12.56 2.06
N LEU A 175 -12.29 13.84 1.96
CA LEU A 175 -11.71 14.76 0.98
C LEU A 175 -10.57 15.54 1.62
N ALA A 176 -9.37 15.41 1.05
CA ALA A 176 -8.23 16.22 1.39
C ALA A 176 -8.18 17.47 0.50
N SER A 177 -8.43 18.62 1.08
CA SER A 177 -8.37 19.92 0.41
C SER A 177 -7.09 20.64 0.77
N LEU A 178 -6.22 20.78 -0.22
CA LEU A 178 -4.85 21.31 -0.12
C LEU A 178 -4.76 22.72 -0.70
N GLY A 179 -4.02 23.61 -0.05
CA GLY A 179 -3.82 24.97 -0.58
C GLY A 179 -3.19 25.90 0.46
N LYS A 180 -3.26 27.20 0.20
CA LYS A 180 -2.73 28.22 1.14
C LYS A 180 -3.34 28.04 2.52
N GLY A 181 -2.48 27.93 3.53
CA GLY A 181 -2.85 27.69 4.93
C GLY A 181 -2.98 26.20 5.28
N GLY A 182 -2.40 25.29 4.49
CA GLY A 182 -2.27 23.86 4.80
C GLY A 182 -3.40 22.98 4.24
N THR A 183 -3.50 21.79 4.75
CA THR A 183 -4.48 20.77 4.38
C THR A 183 -5.71 20.84 5.29
N ARG A 184 -6.90 20.64 4.73
CA ARG A 184 -8.14 20.39 5.45
C ARG A 184 -8.71 19.06 5.05
N LEU A 185 -9.23 18.31 6.02
CA LEU A 185 -9.77 16.98 5.83
C LEU A 185 -11.28 16.98 6.12
N PHE A 186 -12.08 16.74 5.09
CA PHE A 186 -13.53 16.78 5.18
C PHE A 186 -14.10 15.38 5.08
N THR A 187 -15.04 15.02 5.95
CA THR A 187 -15.83 13.79 5.80
C THR A 187 -16.70 13.84 4.55
N ARG A 188 -17.28 12.72 4.13
CA ARG A 188 -18.25 12.61 3.04
C ARG A 188 -19.43 13.61 3.17
N SER A 189 -19.84 13.94 4.39
CA SER A 189 -20.91 14.90 4.68
C SER A 189 -20.44 16.35 4.79
N GLY A 190 -19.14 16.62 4.62
CA GLY A 190 -18.57 17.97 4.64
C GLY A 190 -18.16 18.48 6.02
N ASN A 191 -18.16 17.64 7.06
CA ASN A 191 -17.65 18.02 8.37
C ASN A 191 -16.12 18.11 8.33
N ASP A 192 -15.54 19.20 8.84
CA ASP A 192 -14.10 19.35 8.99
C ASP A 192 -13.59 18.47 10.14
N TRP A 193 -12.89 17.42 9.80
CA TRP A 193 -12.27 16.48 10.73
C TRP A 193 -10.75 16.55 10.73
N THR A 194 -10.18 17.65 10.28
CA THR A 194 -8.73 17.86 10.26
C THR A 194 -8.09 17.50 11.61
N ASN A 195 -8.68 17.97 12.72
CA ASN A 195 -8.15 17.66 14.05
C ASN A 195 -8.35 16.20 14.48
N LYS A 196 -9.40 15.53 14.02
CA LYS A 196 -9.62 14.11 14.31
C LYS A 196 -8.64 13.21 13.56
N PHE A 197 -8.22 13.64 12.38
CA PHE A 197 -7.23 12.96 11.57
C PHE A 197 -5.82 13.55 11.73
N ALA A 198 -5.48 14.07 12.91
CA ALA A 198 -4.20 14.72 13.19
C ALA A 198 -2.98 13.83 12.90
N ALA A 199 -3.13 12.49 12.97
CA ALA A 199 -2.08 11.55 12.58
C ALA A 199 -1.73 11.61 11.07
N LEU A 200 -2.54 12.28 10.23
CA LEU A 200 -2.26 12.57 8.83
C LEU A 200 -1.60 13.94 8.62
N ASP A 201 -1.30 14.68 9.68
CA ASP A 201 -0.65 15.98 9.56
C ASP A 201 0.70 15.84 8.85
N GLY A 202 0.95 16.74 7.91
CA GLY A 202 2.16 16.70 7.07
C GLY A 202 2.18 15.61 5.97
N ALA A 203 1.26 14.63 5.99
CA ALA A 203 1.25 13.56 4.98
C ALA A 203 1.14 14.07 3.54
N PHE A 204 0.44 15.17 3.34
CA PHE A 204 0.21 15.76 2.02
C PHE A 204 1.27 16.80 1.62
N ASP A 205 2.17 17.22 2.52
CA ASP A 205 3.08 18.34 2.29
C ASP A 205 4.12 18.07 1.20
N THR A 206 4.34 16.81 0.91
CA THR A 206 5.29 16.36 -0.10
C THR A 206 4.72 16.37 -1.53
N LEU A 207 3.40 16.53 -1.70
CA LEU A 207 2.78 16.56 -3.01
C LEU A 207 3.17 17.83 -3.79
N PRO A 208 3.62 17.71 -5.07
CA PRO A 208 4.15 18.81 -5.86
C PRO A 208 3.04 19.66 -6.52
N CYS A 209 2.11 20.21 -5.73
CA CYS A 209 1.02 21.05 -6.21
C CYS A 209 0.86 22.32 -5.37
N ALA A 210 0.35 23.40 -5.97
CA ALA A 210 -0.03 24.62 -5.26
C ALA A 210 -1.38 24.48 -4.54
N SER A 211 -2.31 23.70 -5.11
CA SER A 211 -3.60 23.34 -4.51
C SER A 211 -4.14 22.05 -5.12
N ALA A 212 -4.90 21.26 -4.35
CA ALA A 212 -5.57 20.06 -4.84
C ALA A 212 -6.81 19.74 -4.00
N LEU A 213 -7.76 19.00 -4.60
CA LEU A 213 -8.84 18.33 -3.89
C LEU A 213 -8.79 16.85 -4.25
N ILE A 214 -8.40 16.04 -3.27
CA ILE A 214 -8.17 14.61 -3.41
C ILE A 214 -9.27 13.87 -2.65
N ASP A 215 -9.93 12.93 -3.30
CA ASP A 215 -10.90 12.03 -2.67
C ASP A 215 -10.21 10.72 -2.29
N GLY A 216 -10.50 10.21 -1.11
CA GLY A 216 -9.83 9.05 -0.58
C GLY A 216 -10.53 8.46 0.64
N GLU A 217 -9.90 7.47 1.24
CA GLU A 217 -10.37 6.78 2.43
C GLU A 217 -9.30 6.85 3.52
N VAL A 218 -9.72 7.18 4.75
CA VAL A 218 -8.85 7.13 5.94
C VAL A 218 -9.01 5.77 6.60
N MET A 219 -7.89 5.09 6.82
CA MET A 219 -7.81 3.79 7.46
C MET A 219 -6.85 3.82 8.66
N ALA A 220 -6.96 2.86 9.58
CA ALA A 220 -5.87 2.60 10.52
C ALA A 220 -4.66 2.04 9.77
N ALA A 221 -3.45 2.46 10.15
CA ALA A 221 -2.21 1.92 9.56
C ALA A 221 -1.98 0.45 9.95
N ARG A 222 -2.56 0.00 11.06
CA ARG A 222 -2.55 -1.38 11.53
C ARG A 222 -3.98 -1.84 11.76
N ILE A 223 -4.29 -3.04 11.26
CA ILE A 223 -5.61 -3.65 11.41
C ILE A 223 -5.49 -4.80 12.43
N SER A 224 -6.31 -4.73 13.48
CA SER A 224 -6.48 -5.78 14.49
C SER A 224 -7.97 -6.03 14.67
N GLY A 225 -8.48 -7.13 14.14
CA GLY A 225 -9.92 -7.37 14.02
C GLY A 225 -10.48 -6.79 12.71
N SER A 226 -11.66 -6.12 12.75
CA SER A 226 -12.20 -5.46 11.56
C SER A 226 -11.47 -4.16 11.26
N ALA A 227 -11.45 -3.75 9.98
CA ALA A 227 -10.81 -2.51 9.54
C ALA A 227 -11.44 -1.29 10.22
N PHE A 228 -12.77 -1.27 10.33
CA PHE A 228 -13.51 -0.17 10.93
C PHE A 228 -13.28 -0.07 12.45
N SER A 229 -13.28 -1.20 13.20
CA SER A 229 -12.98 -1.17 14.64
C SER A 229 -11.56 -0.69 14.90
N SER A 230 -10.58 -1.14 14.12
CA SER A 230 -9.18 -0.71 14.22
C SER A 230 -9.02 0.80 13.97
N LEU A 231 -9.80 1.34 13.03
CA LEU A 231 -9.82 2.77 12.75
C LEU A 231 -10.40 3.56 13.92
N GLN A 232 -11.51 3.10 14.51
CA GLN A 232 -12.09 3.75 15.69
C GLN A 232 -11.14 3.73 16.88
N ASP A 233 -10.46 2.63 17.12
CA ASP A 233 -9.45 2.51 18.17
C ASP A 233 -8.28 3.47 17.90
N ALA A 234 -7.75 3.52 16.69
CA ALA A 234 -6.68 4.43 16.30
C ALA A 234 -7.09 5.90 16.52
N LEU A 235 -8.32 6.28 16.19
CA LEU A 235 -8.82 7.64 16.41
C LEU A 235 -8.95 7.98 17.89
N ASN A 236 -9.34 7.02 18.73
CA ASN A 236 -9.51 7.24 20.18
C ASN A 236 -8.17 7.40 20.92
N ILE A 237 -7.14 6.67 20.51
CA ILE A 237 -5.82 6.68 21.16
C ILE A 237 -4.77 7.54 20.44
N GLY A 238 -5.13 8.20 19.33
CA GLY A 238 -4.17 8.94 18.50
C GLY A 238 -3.22 8.03 17.72
N GLY A 239 -3.68 6.83 17.34
CA GLY A 239 -2.89 5.85 16.61
C GLY A 239 -2.59 6.26 15.16
N PRO A 240 -1.67 5.56 14.48
CA PRO A 240 -1.25 5.90 13.14
C PRO A 240 -2.36 5.61 12.11
N LEU A 241 -2.55 6.57 11.20
CA LEU A 241 -3.54 6.52 10.12
C LEU A 241 -2.85 6.49 8.76
N VAL A 242 -3.57 5.99 7.76
CA VAL A 242 -3.20 6.01 6.34
C VAL A 242 -4.35 6.61 5.53
N PHE A 243 -4.02 7.44 4.55
CA PHE A 243 -4.96 7.96 3.57
C PHE A 243 -4.74 7.27 2.23
N TYR A 244 -5.75 6.56 1.73
CA TYR A 244 -5.77 5.95 0.41
C TYR A 244 -6.46 6.89 -0.58
N ALA A 245 -5.69 7.51 -1.48
CA ALA A 245 -6.20 8.37 -2.53
C ALA A 245 -6.68 7.54 -3.72
N PHE A 246 -7.88 7.82 -4.23
CA PHE A 246 -8.41 7.12 -5.41
C PHE A 246 -8.96 8.07 -6.48
N ASP A 247 -9.22 9.35 -6.18
CA ASP A 247 -9.68 10.31 -7.18
C ASP A 247 -9.08 11.71 -6.95
N LEU A 248 -8.98 12.51 -8.02
CA LEU A 248 -8.48 13.88 -8.02
C LEU A 248 -9.50 14.81 -8.67
N LEU A 249 -10.17 15.61 -7.85
CA LEU A 249 -11.28 16.46 -8.29
C LEU A 249 -10.85 17.88 -8.71
N SER A 250 -9.69 18.34 -8.23
CA SER A 250 -9.10 19.63 -8.61
C SER A 250 -7.58 19.61 -8.43
N LEU A 251 -6.86 20.29 -9.32
CA LEU A 251 -5.41 20.43 -9.27
C LEU A 251 -5.01 21.82 -9.74
N ASP A 252 -4.25 22.56 -8.92
CA ASP A 252 -3.68 23.88 -9.23
C ASP A 252 -4.71 24.88 -9.82
N GLY A 253 -5.94 24.83 -9.29
CA GLY A 253 -7.05 25.69 -9.73
C GLY A 253 -7.88 25.13 -10.87
N ALA A 254 -7.44 24.07 -11.55
CA ALA A 254 -8.25 23.39 -12.57
C ALA A 254 -9.31 22.49 -11.91
N ASP A 255 -10.55 22.54 -12.37
CA ASP A 255 -11.62 21.60 -12.00
C ASP A 255 -11.53 20.36 -12.89
N LEU A 256 -11.19 19.23 -12.31
CA LEU A 256 -11.03 17.95 -13.00
C LEU A 256 -12.29 17.08 -12.91
N ALA A 257 -13.25 17.42 -12.06
CA ALA A 257 -14.40 16.56 -11.75
C ALA A 257 -15.32 16.25 -12.95
N LYS A 258 -15.20 17.01 -14.04
CA LYS A 258 -15.94 16.77 -15.29
C LYS A 258 -15.18 15.89 -16.30
N LEU A 259 -13.92 15.58 -15.99
CA LEU A 259 -13.12 14.70 -16.84
C LEU A 259 -13.46 13.23 -16.57
N PRO A 260 -13.23 12.34 -17.52
CA PRO A 260 -13.31 10.90 -17.29
C PRO A 260 -12.44 10.47 -16.09
N GLN A 261 -12.88 9.43 -15.38
CA GLN A 261 -12.16 8.88 -14.22
C GLN A 261 -10.71 8.52 -14.57
N THR A 262 -10.50 7.89 -15.70
CA THR A 262 -9.16 7.52 -16.18
C THR A 262 -8.22 8.71 -16.29
N ALA A 263 -8.70 9.84 -16.80
CA ALA A 263 -7.92 11.08 -16.90
C ALA A 263 -7.61 11.68 -15.50
N ARG A 264 -8.59 11.66 -14.58
CA ARG A 264 -8.39 12.11 -13.20
C ARG A 264 -7.41 11.22 -12.44
N ARG A 265 -7.51 9.91 -12.68
CA ARG A 265 -6.61 8.92 -12.08
C ARG A 265 -5.18 9.03 -12.61
N GLU A 266 -5.02 9.27 -13.91
CA GLU A 266 -3.70 9.55 -14.50
C GLU A 266 -3.08 10.82 -13.88
N ALA A 267 -3.86 11.86 -13.69
CA ALA A 267 -3.41 13.09 -13.03
C ALA A 267 -3.04 12.84 -11.55
N LEU A 268 -3.81 12.01 -10.83
CA LEU A 268 -3.49 11.58 -9.47
C LEU A 268 -2.19 10.77 -9.42
N THR A 269 -2.00 9.84 -10.33
CA THR A 269 -0.77 9.04 -10.46
C THR A 269 0.45 9.94 -10.66
N LYS A 270 0.35 10.94 -11.55
CA LYS A 270 1.42 11.93 -11.78
C LYS A 270 1.68 12.78 -10.53
N LEU A 271 0.64 13.20 -9.84
CA LEU A 271 0.75 14.00 -8.60
C LEU A 271 1.44 13.21 -7.49
N MET A 272 1.17 11.92 -7.39
CA MET A 272 1.71 11.04 -6.35
C MET A 272 3.00 10.32 -6.77
N ALA A 273 3.51 10.59 -7.98
CA ALA A 273 4.75 9.98 -8.45
C ALA A 273 5.93 10.28 -7.49
N GLY A 274 6.64 9.24 -7.09
CA GLY A 274 7.76 9.34 -6.13
C GLY A 274 7.35 9.36 -4.66
N MET A 275 6.06 9.27 -4.34
CA MET A 275 5.63 9.03 -2.96
C MET A 275 6.01 7.61 -2.52
N PRO A 276 6.42 7.42 -1.24
CA PRO A 276 6.68 6.09 -0.71
C PRO A 276 5.42 5.22 -0.73
N GLU A 277 5.49 4.03 -1.32
CA GLU A 277 4.34 3.13 -1.47
C GLU A 277 3.71 2.73 -0.12
N GLY A 278 4.52 2.52 0.91
CA GLY A 278 4.09 2.21 2.28
C GLY A 278 3.92 3.42 3.20
N GLY A 279 3.95 4.65 2.64
CA GLY A 279 3.81 5.90 3.40
C GLY A 279 2.40 6.10 3.99
N THR A 280 2.24 7.21 4.72
CA THR A 280 0.95 7.63 5.29
C THR A 280 -0.06 8.05 4.21
N LEU A 281 0.42 8.49 3.05
CA LEU A 281 -0.40 8.79 1.87
C LEU A 281 -0.11 7.74 0.80
N ARG A 282 -1.12 7.00 0.40
CA ARG A 282 -1.04 5.89 -0.57
C ARG A 282 -2.03 6.09 -1.70
N MET A 283 -1.73 5.54 -2.86
CA MET A 283 -2.69 5.47 -3.95
C MET A 283 -3.46 4.16 -3.88
N SER A 284 -4.77 4.18 -4.04
CA SER A 284 -5.60 3.00 -4.26
C SER A 284 -5.13 2.28 -5.53
N GLN A 285 -5.10 0.97 -5.49
CA GLN A 285 -4.76 0.14 -6.63
C GLN A 285 -6.01 -0.29 -7.36
N HIS A 286 -5.88 -0.47 -8.68
CA HIS A 286 -6.99 -0.92 -9.52
C HIS A 286 -6.53 -2.00 -10.49
N VAL A 287 -7.49 -2.75 -10.98
CA VAL A 287 -7.34 -3.69 -12.09
C VAL A 287 -8.30 -3.25 -13.19
N GLN A 288 -7.81 -3.12 -14.41
CA GLN A 288 -8.64 -2.83 -15.57
C GLN A 288 -9.17 -4.14 -16.17
N GLY A 289 -10.45 -4.20 -16.45
CA GLY A 289 -11.10 -5.42 -16.92
C GLY A 289 -11.16 -6.53 -15.86
N HIS A 290 -11.48 -7.75 -16.30
CA HIS A 290 -11.47 -8.96 -15.46
C HIS A 290 -12.36 -8.89 -14.20
N GLY A 291 -13.50 -8.19 -14.27
CA GLY A 291 -14.38 -7.95 -13.12
C GLY A 291 -14.77 -9.21 -12.35
N PRO A 292 -15.30 -10.27 -13.01
CA PRO A 292 -15.68 -11.50 -12.32
C PRO A 292 -14.52 -12.18 -11.60
N GLU A 293 -13.34 -12.23 -12.20
CA GLU A 293 -12.14 -12.86 -11.59
C GLU A 293 -11.62 -12.03 -10.41
N VAL A 294 -11.60 -10.69 -10.55
CA VAL A 294 -11.22 -9.78 -9.47
C VAL A 294 -12.20 -9.90 -8.30
N PHE A 295 -13.50 -9.98 -8.58
CA PHE A 295 -14.53 -10.18 -7.57
C PHE A 295 -14.39 -11.52 -6.85
N ALA A 296 -14.19 -12.61 -7.59
CA ALA A 296 -13.97 -13.93 -7.01
C ALA A 296 -12.73 -13.96 -6.12
N ALA A 297 -11.62 -13.38 -6.58
CA ALA A 297 -10.38 -13.29 -5.80
C ALA A 297 -10.55 -12.47 -4.52
N ALA A 298 -11.34 -11.40 -4.55
CA ALA A 298 -11.63 -10.60 -3.36
C ALA A 298 -12.51 -11.34 -2.36
N CYS A 299 -13.51 -12.09 -2.82
CA CYS A 299 -14.33 -12.95 -1.98
C CYS A 299 -13.50 -14.06 -1.31
N GLU A 300 -12.61 -14.71 -2.07
CA GLU A 300 -11.70 -15.73 -1.52
C GLU A 300 -10.73 -15.13 -0.48
N ALA A 301 -10.33 -13.89 -0.67
CA ALA A 301 -9.47 -13.16 0.27
C ALA A 301 -10.21 -12.68 1.54
N GLY A 302 -11.52 -12.97 1.67
CA GLY A 302 -12.33 -12.55 2.82
C GLY A 302 -12.57 -11.05 2.89
N ALA A 303 -12.43 -10.33 1.76
CA ALA A 303 -12.81 -8.94 1.69
C ALA A 303 -14.32 -8.81 1.91
N GLU A 304 -14.75 -8.09 2.94
CA GLU A 304 -16.16 -7.77 3.21
C GLU A 304 -16.71 -6.82 2.15
N GLY A 305 -16.93 -7.34 0.95
CA GLY A 305 -17.42 -6.59 -0.19
C GLY A 305 -16.30 -5.86 -0.95
N MET A 306 -16.45 -5.81 -2.26
CA MET A 306 -15.75 -4.89 -3.14
C MET A 306 -16.71 -3.75 -3.45
N ASP A 307 -16.28 -2.51 -3.19
CA ASP A 307 -16.80 -1.41 -3.97
C ASP A 307 -16.16 -1.53 -5.35
N LEU A 308 -16.92 -2.02 -6.28
CA LEU A 308 -16.63 -1.86 -7.67
C LEU A 308 -16.90 -0.40 -7.97
N VAL A 309 -15.86 0.42 -7.99
CA VAL A 309 -15.98 1.74 -8.58
C VAL A 309 -15.96 1.53 -10.08
N ILE A 310 -17.16 1.57 -10.64
CA ILE A 310 -17.39 1.40 -12.04
C ILE A 310 -17.49 2.79 -12.63
N GLU A 311 -16.53 3.19 -13.46
CA GLU A 311 -16.77 4.24 -14.43
C GLU A 311 -16.41 3.71 -15.81
N ALA A 312 -17.35 3.95 -16.75
CA ALA A 312 -17.07 3.77 -18.16
C ALA A 312 -15.87 4.66 -18.55
N VAL A 313 -14.90 4.06 -19.18
CA VAL A 313 -13.74 4.73 -19.78
C VAL A 313 -14.17 5.63 -20.91
#